data_3a6e561e000de3964bf0f9db0bc60bdb
#
_entry.id   3a6e561e000de3964bf0f9db0bc60bdb
#
_cell.length_a   1.000
_cell.length_b   1.000
_cell.length_c   1.000
_cell.angle_alpha   90.00
_cell.angle_beta   90.00
_cell.angle_gamma   90.00
#
_symmetry.space_group_name_H-M   'P 1'
#
loop_
_entity.id
_entity.type
_entity.pdbx_description
1 polymer ?
#
loop_
_entity_poly.entity_id
_entity_poly.type
_entity_poly.pdbx_seq_one_letter_code
_entity_poly.pdbx_strand_id
1 'polypeptide(L)'
;EKKGLFPNTVWKKNNLGKGWVLGETLITGIGQGYTQTTPLQLCMMTAQIANGGYAIKPKIIVDSNPVSYEDAKQSMESGLLFDTDSEELIDKKLFKDKKNIKIVQEAMFASTNERFGTSYKSRIDDPKYQFAGKTGTAQVKRISKRERELDLELEQIPYKDRDHALYVAY
;
A
#
# COMPACT_ATOMS: atom_id res chain seq x y z
N GLU A 1 13.83 -9.63 -9.87
CA GLU A 1 12.83 -8.87 -9.10
C GLU A 1 13.12 -7.37 -9.19
N LYS A 2 12.12 -6.55 -9.57
CA LYS A 2 12.29 -5.09 -9.57
C LYS A 2 12.25 -4.58 -8.13
N LYS A 3 13.26 -3.81 -7.75
CA LYS A 3 13.30 -3.16 -6.45
C LYS A 3 12.48 -1.87 -6.50
N GLY A 4 11.75 -1.58 -5.44
CA GLY A 4 11.17 -0.27 -5.23
C GLY A 4 12.25 0.77 -4.90
N LEU A 5 11.85 2.03 -4.85
CA LEU A 5 12.71 3.14 -4.45
C LEU A 5 12.00 3.94 -3.36
N PHE A 6 12.65 4.10 -2.22
CA PHE A 6 12.28 5.09 -1.22
C PHE A 6 13.37 6.17 -1.19
N PRO A 7 13.11 7.38 -1.74
CA PRO A 7 14.12 8.40 -1.92
C PRO A 7 14.57 8.99 -0.58
N ASN A 8 15.84 9.39 -0.51
CA ASN A 8 16.40 10.14 0.61
C ASN A 8 17.40 11.19 0.12
N THR A 9 17.92 11.98 1.05
CA THR A 9 18.86 13.08 0.76
C THR A 9 20.13 12.61 0.04
N VAL A 10 20.67 11.46 0.45
CA VAL A 10 21.89 10.88 -0.13
C VAL A 10 21.61 10.38 -1.55
N TRP A 11 20.53 9.62 -1.70
CA TRP A 11 20.10 9.13 -3.02
C TRP A 11 19.94 10.28 -4.01
N LYS A 12 19.23 11.34 -3.63
CA LYS A 12 18.99 12.48 -4.52
C LYS A 12 20.30 13.18 -4.92
N LYS A 13 21.18 13.41 -3.98
CA LYS A 13 22.49 14.03 -4.25
C LYS A 13 23.31 13.19 -5.22
N ASN A 14 23.36 11.87 -5.01
CA ASN A 14 24.17 10.96 -5.82
C ASN A 14 23.61 10.74 -7.22
N ASN A 15 22.27 10.68 -7.38
CA ASN A 15 21.66 10.36 -8.66
C ASN A 15 21.26 11.58 -9.48
N LEU A 16 20.97 12.73 -8.84
CA LEU A 16 20.47 13.94 -9.52
C LEU A 16 21.39 15.15 -9.35
N GLY A 17 22.45 15.05 -8.54
CA GLY A 17 23.38 16.15 -8.28
C GLY A 17 22.76 17.34 -7.53
N LYS A 18 21.55 17.17 -6.95
CA LYS A 18 20.79 18.25 -6.31
C LYS A 18 20.52 17.96 -4.84
N GLY A 19 20.43 19.01 -4.03
CA GLY A 19 20.03 18.92 -2.63
C GLY A 19 18.55 18.57 -2.46
N TRP A 20 18.21 18.09 -1.27
CA TRP A 20 16.82 17.83 -0.89
C TRP A 20 16.11 19.14 -0.53
N VAL A 21 14.85 19.28 -0.93
CA VAL A 21 14.01 20.45 -0.61
C VAL A 21 12.79 20.04 0.21
N LEU A 22 12.26 20.95 1.03
CA LEU A 22 11.12 20.67 1.93
C LEU A 22 9.89 20.12 1.17
N GLY A 23 9.60 20.64 -0.01
CA GLY A 23 8.50 20.17 -0.86
C GLY A 23 8.60 18.68 -1.20
N GLU A 24 9.82 18.14 -1.31
CA GLU A 24 10.01 16.70 -1.56
C GLU A 24 9.68 15.84 -0.35
N THR A 25 9.90 16.36 0.86
CA THR A 25 9.46 15.68 2.08
C THR A 25 7.93 15.56 2.11
N LEU A 26 7.22 16.63 1.79
CA LEU A 26 5.75 16.62 1.74
C LEU A 26 5.23 15.66 0.67
N ILE A 27 5.79 15.71 -0.54
CA ILE A 27 5.39 14.86 -1.67
C ILE A 27 5.70 13.39 -1.36
N THR A 28 6.87 13.09 -0.79
CA THR A 28 7.23 11.72 -0.38
C THR A 28 6.32 11.21 0.73
N GLY A 29 5.90 12.08 1.66
CA GLY A 29 4.98 11.75 2.74
C GLY A 29 3.60 11.27 2.27
N ILE A 30 3.18 11.66 1.08
CA ILE A 30 1.93 11.17 0.45
C ILE A 30 2.18 10.05 -0.59
N GLY A 31 3.39 9.49 -0.63
CA GLY A 31 3.75 8.40 -1.55
C GLY A 31 3.97 8.83 -3.00
N GLN A 32 4.18 10.11 -3.25
CA GLN A 32 4.41 10.69 -4.59
C GLN A 32 5.89 11.05 -4.82
N GLY A 33 6.19 11.69 -5.94
CA GLY A 33 7.52 12.15 -6.28
C GLY A 33 8.42 11.03 -6.82
N TYR A 34 9.55 10.78 -6.16
CA TYR A 34 10.51 9.74 -6.57
C TYR A 34 10.22 8.37 -5.95
N THR A 35 9.19 8.25 -5.11
CA THR A 35 8.79 6.98 -4.50
C THR A 35 8.30 6.02 -5.57
N GLN A 36 8.87 4.81 -5.60
CA GLN A 36 8.47 3.75 -6.53
C GLN A 36 8.25 2.46 -5.76
N THR A 37 7.13 1.80 -6.02
CA THR A 37 6.79 0.52 -5.43
C THR A 37 6.29 -0.45 -6.49
N THR A 38 6.42 -1.74 -6.23
CA THR A 38 5.77 -2.76 -7.03
C THR A 38 4.40 -3.11 -6.45
N PRO A 39 3.46 -3.66 -7.25
CA PRO A 39 2.19 -4.16 -6.72
C PRO A 39 2.37 -5.17 -5.57
N LEU A 40 3.36 -6.05 -5.66
CA LEU A 40 3.68 -7.00 -4.60
C LEU A 40 4.09 -6.29 -3.30
N GLN A 41 4.92 -5.24 -3.38
CA GLN A 41 5.31 -4.45 -2.20
C GLN A 41 4.11 -3.74 -1.56
N LEU A 42 3.17 -3.23 -2.36
CA LEU A 42 1.92 -2.64 -1.84
C LEU A 42 1.05 -3.70 -1.17
N CYS A 43 0.92 -4.88 -1.77
CA CYS A 43 0.20 -6.01 -1.17
C CYS A 43 0.83 -6.42 0.17
N MET A 44 2.15 -6.58 0.23
CA MET A 44 2.88 -6.90 1.46
C MET A 44 2.67 -5.83 2.55
N MET A 45 2.79 -4.56 2.19
CA MET A 45 2.53 -3.45 3.11
C MET A 45 1.11 -3.51 3.69
N THR A 46 0.12 -3.74 2.83
CA THR A 46 -1.29 -3.85 3.23
C THR A 46 -1.50 -5.03 4.17
N ALA A 47 -0.94 -6.20 3.85
CA ALA A 47 -1.02 -7.38 4.71
C ALA A 47 -0.32 -7.16 6.07
N GLN A 48 0.80 -6.43 6.09
CA GLN A 48 1.50 -6.06 7.34
C GLN A 48 0.70 -5.07 8.18
N ILE A 49 -0.06 -4.16 7.57
CA ILE A 49 -1.00 -3.29 8.29
C ILE A 49 -2.14 -4.14 8.86
N ALA A 50 -2.73 -5.01 8.05
CA ALA A 50 -3.85 -5.88 8.43
C ALA A 50 -3.51 -6.78 9.63
N ASN A 51 -2.30 -7.36 9.67
CA ASN A 51 -1.87 -8.25 10.74
C ASN A 51 -1.37 -7.54 12.01
N GLY A 52 -1.49 -6.22 12.10
CA GLY A 52 -1.07 -5.45 13.28
C GLY A 52 0.42 -5.06 13.30
N GLY A 53 1.09 -5.06 12.14
CA GLY A 53 2.45 -4.55 11.96
C GLY A 53 3.56 -5.59 12.10
N TYR A 54 3.24 -6.86 11.94
CA TYR A 54 4.26 -7.94 11.95
C TYR A 54 4.84 -8.14 10.55
N ALA A 55 6.12 -8.51 10.50
CA ALA A 55 6.79 -8.85 9.25
C ALA A 55 6.16 -10.11 8.63
N ILE A 56 6.05 -10.11 7.31
CA ILE A 56 5.58 -11.25 6.52
C ILE A 56 6.58 -11.55 5.40
N LYS A 57 6.62 -12.81 4.99
CA LYS A 57 7.36 -13.27 3.82
C LYS A 57 6.36 -13.80 2.78
N PRO A 58 6.24 -13.18 1.59
CA PRO A 58 5.29 -13.64 0.59
C PRO A 58 5.70 -15.01 0.04
N LYS A 59 4.73 -15.91 -0.09
CA LYS A 59 4.89 -17.19 -0.81
C LYS A 59 4.03 -17.14 -2.09
N ILE A 60 4.59 -17.60 -3.21
CA ILE A 60 3.87 -17.72 -4.48
C ILE A 60 3.41 -19.17 -4.68
N ILE A 61 4.13 -20.12 -4.10
CA ILE A 61 3.81 -21.54 -4.17
C ILE A 61 3.27 -21.95 -2.81
N VAL A 62 2.07 -22.49 -2.81
CA VAL A 62 1.47 -23.13 -1.64
C VAL A 62 1.96 -24.58 -1.64
N ASP A 63 2.55 -25.02 -0.53
CA ASP A 63 2.93 -26.43 -0.38
C ASP A 63 1.70 -27.33 -0.57
N SER A 64 1.92 -28.52 -1.12
CA SER A 64 0.90 -29.46 -1.60
C SER A 64 -0.07 -29.99 -0.53
N ASN A 65 0.06 -29.61 0.72
CA ASN A 65 -0.93 -29.84 1.77
C ASN A 65 -1.84 -28.61 1.84
N PRO A 66 -3.06 -28.68 1.29
CA PRO A 66 -4.00 -27.59 1.45
C PRO A 66 -4.30 -27.44 2.94
N VAL A 67 -3.94 -26.28 3.49
CA VAL A 67 -4.41 -25.88 4.82
C VAL A 67 -5.93 -25.89 4.76
N SER A 68 -6.61 -26.63 5.65
CA SER A 68 -8.05 -26.66 5.67
C SER A 68 -8.59 -25.24 5.94
N TYR A 69 -9.81 -24.95 5.50
CA TYR A 69 -10.44 -23.65 5.77
C TYR A 69 -10.46 -23.35 7.27
N GLU A 70 -10.65 -24.39 8.09
CA GLU A 70 -10.67 -24.29 9.56
C GLU A 70 -9.28 -23.94 10.13
N ASP A 71 -8.22 -24.53 9.62
CA ASP A 71 -6.85 -24.24 10.04
C ASP A 71 -6.45 -22.82 9.58
N ALA A 72 -6.85 -22.42 8.37
CA ALA A 72 -6.63 -21.06 7.88
C ALA A 72 -7.37 -20.03 8.76
N LYS A 73 -8.63 -20.30 9.15
CA LYS A 73 -9.41 -19.44 10.02
C LYS A 73 -8.81 -19.36 11.42
N GLN A 74 -8.38 -20.46 11.99
CA GLN A 74 -7.72 -20.49 13.30
C GLN A 74 -6.37 -19.74 13.28
N SER A 75 -5.63 -19.84 12.17
CA SER A 75 -4.40 -19.08 11.94
C SER A 75 -4.66 -17.60 11.77
N MET A 76 -5.79 -17.21 11.16
CA MET A 76 -6.23 -15.80 11.07
C MET A 76 -6.57 -15.23 12.46
N GLU A 77 -7.32 -15.97 13.26
CA GLU A 77 -7.71 -15.56 14.61
C GLU A 77 -6.51 -15.48 15.58
N SER A 78 -5.51 -16.34 15.40
CA SER A 78 -4.26 -16.33 16.18
C SER A 78 -3.19 -15.35 15.68
N GLY A 79 -3.41 -14.67 14.54
CA GLY A 79 -2.42 -13.79 13.90
C GLY A 79 -1.25 -14.51 13.22
N LEU A 80 -1.34 -15.82 13.03
CA LEU A 80 -0.29 -16.73 12.54
C LEU A 80 -0.42 -17.06 11.04
N LEU A 81 -0.94 -16.16 10.23
CA LEU A 81 -1.29 -16.45 8.82
C LEU A 81 -0.11 -16.70 7.88
N PHE A 82 1.13 -16.53 8.28
CA PHE A 82 2.25 -16.56 7.33
C PHE A 82 3.46 -17.30 7.90
N ASP A 83 3.74 -18.44 7.27
CA ASP A 83 4.99 -19.19 7.29
C ASP A 83 5.61 -19.56 8.65
N THR A 84 5.34 -20.79 9.09
CA THR A 84 5.91 -21.40 10.30
C THR A 84 7.40 -21.79 10.15
N ASP A 85 7.99 -21.72 8.97
CA ASP A 85 9.36 -22.17 8.73
C ASP A 85 10.45 -21.13 9.02
N SER A 86 10.08 -19.94 9.48
CA SER A 86 11.03 -18.91 9.88
C SER A 86 10.68 -18.37 11.27
N GLU A 87 11.10 -19.04 12.30
CA GLU A 87 11.00 -18.60 13.70
C GLU A 87 11.52 -17.16 13.91
N GLU A 88 12.43 -16.69 13.04
CA GLU A 88 13.00 -15.33 13.09
C GLU A 88 12.03 -14.21 12.67
N LEU A 89 10.94 -14.51 11.93
CA LEU A 89 10.01 -13.48 11.42
C LEU A 89 8.75 -13.32 12.28
N ILE A 90 8.35 -14.33 13.02
CA ILE A 90 7.08 -14.37 13.76
C ILE A 90 6.97 -13.26 14.81
N ASP A 91 8.07 -12.77 15.34
CA ASP A 91 8.11 -11.73 16.39
C ASP A 91 8.65 -10.37 15.94
N LYS A 92 9.02 -10.22 14.66
CA LYS A 92 9.59 -8.96 14.19
C LYS A 92 8.52 -7.91 13.95
N LYS A 93 8.30 -7.09 14.96
CA LYS A 93 7.46 -5.89 14.83
C LYS A 93 8.15 -4.85 13.94
N LEU A 94 7.45 -4.40 12.91
CA LEU A 94 7.94 -3.38 11.99
C LEU A 94 7.75 -1.96 12.53
N PHE A 95 6.82 -1.79 13.47
CA PHE A 95 6.42 -0.49 14.00
C PHE A 95 6.69 -0.43 15.52
N LYS A 96 7.22 0.70 15.96
CA LYS A 96 7.54 0.92 17.38
C LYS A 96 6.30 1.04 18.26
N ASP A 97 5.24 1.65 17.73
CA ASP A 97 3.99 1.91 18.46
C ASP A 97 2.80 1.26 17.75
N LYS A 98 2.17 0.30 18.43
CA LYS A 98 0.95 -0.38 17.96
C LYS A 98 -0.23 0.58 17.78
N LYS A 99 -0.28 1.70 18.49
CA LYS A 99 -1.34 2.69 18.35
C LYS A 99 -1.38 3.27 16.93
N ASN A 100 -0.22 3.49 16.32
CA ASN A 100 -0.15 4.01 14.94
C ASN A 100 -0.77 3.05 13.93
N ILE A 101 -0.55 1.75 14.09
CA ILE A 101 -1.16 0.74 13.22
C ILE A 101 -2.68 0.75 13.37
N LYS A 102 -3.16 0.79 14.61
CA LYS A 102 -4.61 0.83 14.87
C LYS A 102 -5.27 2.05 14.24
N ILE A 103 -4.65 3.22 14.34
CA ILE A 103 -5.13 4.45 13.69
C ILE A 103 -5.23 4.25 12.17
N VAL A 104 -4.21 3.65 11.54
CA VAL A 104 -4.22 3.39 10.10
C VAL A 104 -5.30 2.38 9.72
N GLN A 105 -5.48 1.30 10.49
CA GLN A 105 -6.53 0.31 10.27
C GLN A 105 -7.93 0.95 10.37
N GLU A 106 -8.17 1.74 11.41
CA GLU A 106 -9.44 2.47 11.60
C GLU A 106 -9.67 3.47 10.45
N ALA A 107 -8.65 4.20 10.02
CA ALA A 107 -8.73 5.13 8.90
C ALA A 107 -9.02 4.43 7.56
N MET A 108 -8.44 3.25 7.32
CA MET A 108 -8.74 2.44 6.13
C MET A 108 -10.16 1.90 6.17
N PHE A 109 -10.64 1.46 7.33
CA PHE A 109 -12.02 1.04 7.51
C PHE A 109 -13.00 2.21 7.28
N ALA A 110 -12.75 3.36 7.87
CA ALA A 110 -13.55 4.58 7.70
C ALA A 110 -13.58 5.04 6.22
N SER A 111 -12.45 4.95 5.51
CA SER A 111 -12.36 5.28 4.08
C SER A 111 -13.34 4.50 3.21
N THR A 112 -13.68 3.27 3.60
CA THR A 112 -14.60 2.40 2.86
C THR A 112 -16.02 2.46 3.41
N ASN A 113 -16.20 2.51 4.75
CA ASN A 113 -17.49 2.25 5.37
C ASN A 113 -18.17 3.51 5.91
N GLU A 114 -17.49 4.65 6.03
CA GLU A 114 -18.09 5.90 6.49
C GLU A 114 -18.48 6.83 5.34
N ARG A 115 -19.53 7.65 5.56
CA ARG A 115 -20.14 8.51 4.54
C ARG A 115 -19.18 9.45 3.82
N PHE A 116 -18.12 9.88 4.50
CA PHE A 116 -17.09 10.78 3.95
C PHE A 116 -15.90 10.04 3.35
N GLY A 117 -15.90 8.70 3.39
CA GLY A 117 -14.84 7.89 2.84
C GLY A 117 -14.81 7.92 1.31
N THR A 118 -13.61 7.95 0.75
CA THR A 118 -13.41 8.02 -0.71
C THR A 118 -13.97 6.80 -1.44
N SER A 119 -14.09 5.67 -0.75
CA SER A 119 -14.60 4.39 -1.29
C SER A 119 -16.00 4.03 -0.80
N TYR A 120 -16.68 4.93 -0.09
CA TYR A 120 -17.99 4.65 0.52
C TYR A 120 -19.03 4.11 -0.46
N LYS A 121 -19.03 4.61 -1.70
CA LYS A 121 -19.98 4.17 -2.75
C LYS A 121 -19.74 2.73 -3.19
N SER A 122 -18.56 2.18 -2.95
CA SER A 122 -18.16 0.82 -3.33
C SER A 122 -18.13 -0.15 -2.15
N ARG A 123 -18.65 0.27 -0.97
CA ARG A 123 -18.70 -0.58 0.22
C ARG A 123 -19.64 -1.77 0.01
N ILE A 124 -19.44 -2.79 0.80
CA ILE A 124 -20.37 -3.91 0.93
C ILE A 124 -21.23 -3.62 2.15
N ASP A 125 -22.55 -3.60 1.96
CA ASP A 125 -23.50 -3.26 3.04
C ASP A 125 -23.66 -4.40 4.06
N ASP A 126 -23.39 -5.66 3.67
CA ASP A 126 -23.43 -6.80 4.59
C ASP A 126 -22.26 -6.71 5.59
N PRO A 127 -22.55 -6.61 6.91
CA PRO A 127 -21.50 -6.50 7.92
C PRO A 127 -20.49 -7.65 7.92
N LYS A 128 -20.88 -8.82 7.44
CA LYS A 128 -20.02 -10.00 7.35
C LYS A 128 -18.90 -9.85 6.33
N TYR A 129 -19.08 -9.00 5.31
CA TYR A 129 -18.18 -8.83 4.19
C TYR A 129 -17.61 -7.41 4.11
N GLN A 130 -17.72 -6.63 5.19
CA GLN A 130 -17.08 -5.33 5.26
C GLN A 130 -15.57 -5.49 5.17
N PHE A 131 -14.94 -4.54 4.52
CA PHE A 131 -13.50 -4.52 4.31
C PHE A 131 -12.94 -3.11 4.55
N ALA A 132 -11.66 -3.06 4.87
CA ALA A 132 -10.91 -1.82 4.99
C ALA A 132 -10.07 -1.58 3.74
N GLY A 133 -10.06 -0.35 3.21
CA GLY A 133 -9.33 -0.09 1.98
C GLY A 133 -8.92 1.36 1.77
N LYS A 134 -8.04 1.57 0.78
CA LYS A 134 -7.57 2.89 0.40
C LYS A 134 -7.32 2.99 -1.08
N THR A 135 -7.88 4.01 -1.70
CA THR A 135 -7.60 4.41 -3.07
C THR A 135 -6.19 4.99 -3.19
N GLY A 136 -5.58 4.83 -4.34
CA GLY A 136 -4.31 5.44 -4.68
C GLY A 136 -4.23 5.81 -6.16
N THR A 137 -3.42 6.81 -6.49
CA THR A 137 -3.11 7.19 -7.86
C THR A 137 -1.60 7.25 -8.01
N ALA A 138 -1.05 6.46 -8.93
CA ALA A 138 0.37 6.48 -9.23
C ALA A 138 0.60 7.26 -10.53
N GLN A 139 1.33 8.36 -10.43
CA GLN A 139 1.68 9.18 -11.60
C GLN A 139 2.68 8.44 -12.49
N VAL A 140 2.39 8.36 -13.77
CA VAL A 140 3.25 7.72 -14.77
C VAL A 140 4.31 8.68 -15.27
N LYS A 141 3.97 9.94 -15.42
CA LYS A 141 4.88 10.99 -15.89
C LYS A 141 4.72 12.29 -15.10
N ARG A 142 5.73 13.14 -15.20
CA ARG A 142 5.64 14.50 -14.68
C ARG A 142 4.73 15.34 -15.59
N ILE A 143 3.68 15.91 -15.02
CA ILE A 143 2.79 16.84 -15.72
C ILE A 143 3.51 18.20 -15.87
N SER A 144 3.69 18.67 -17.09
CA SER A 144 4.26 19.99 -17.36
C SER A 144 3.27 21.12 -17.01
N LYS A 145 3.80 22.34 -16.86
CA LYS A 145 2.94 23.52 -16.61
C LYS A 145 1.91 23.72 -17.73
N ARG A 146 2.33 23.54 -18.98
CA ARG A 146 1.46 23.65 -20.15
C ARG A 146 0.33 22.62 -20.17
N GLU A 147 0.63 21.35 -19.79
CA GLU A 147 -0.37 20.30 -19.72
C GLU A 147 -1.41 20.57 -18.63
N ARG A 148 -1.02 21.20 -17.51
CA ARG A 148 -1.96 21.63 -16.47
C ARG A 148 -2.87 22.78 -16.93
N GLU A 149 -2.34 23.68 -17.75
CA GLU A 149 -3.09 24.81 -18.29
C GLU A 149 -4.10 24.36 -19.37
N LEU A 150 -3.83 23.25 -20.06
CA LEU A 150 -4.71 22.69 -21.08
C LEU A 150 -5.90 21.91 -20.51
N ASP A 151 -5.85 21.52 -19.23
CA ASP A 151 -6.89 20.76 -18.49
C ASP A 151 -7.49 19.63 -19.33
N LEU A 152 -6.62 18.77 -19.84
CA LEU A 152 -6.99 17.71 -20.78
C LEU A 152 -7.88 16.67 -20.11
N GLU A 153 -8.96 16.31 -20.78
CA GLU A 153 -9.79 15.17 -20.40
C GLU A 153 -9.01 13.85 -20.52
N LEU A 154 -9.41 12.83 -19.74
CA LEU A 154 -8.70 11.55 -19.68
C LEU A 154 -8.53 10.90 -21.06
N GLU A 155 -9.55 11.01 -21.91
CA GLU A 155 -9.56 10.46 -23.27
C GLU A 155 -8.56 11.14 -24.21
N GLN A 156 -8.22 12.39 -23.96
CA GLN A 156 -7.24 13.16 -24.72
C GLN A 156 -5.79 12.84 -24.34
N ILE A 157 -5.59 12.18 -23.18
CA ILE A 157 -4.28 11.74 -22.72
C ILE A 157 -3.98 10.36 -23.34
N PRO A 158 -2.83 10.18 -24.03
CA PRO A 158 -2.42 8.86 -24.52
C PRO A 158 -2.42 7.82 -23.41
N TYR A 159 -2.96 6.63 -23.68
CA TYR A 159 -3.12 5.58 -22.65
C TYR A 159 -1.86 5.31 -21.83
N LYS A 160 -0.69 5.25 -22.50
CA LYS A 160 0.63 5.04 -21.85
C LYS A 160 1.05 6.13 -20.87
N ASP A 161 0.43 7.31 -20.95
CA ASP A 161 0.76 8.49 -20.13
C ASP A 161 -0.29 8.73 -19.02
N ARG A 162 -1.35 7.90 -18.98
CA ARG A 162 -2.42 7.99 -17.98
C ARG A 162 -1.93 7.46 -16.65
N ASP A 163 -2.35 8.11 -15.57
CA ASP A 163 -2.05 7.67 -14.21
C ASP A 163 -2.69 6.30 -13.90
N HIS A 164 -2.02 5.50 -13.10
CA HIS A 164 -2.58 4.23 -12.63
C HIS A 164 -3.51 4.46 -11.45
N ALA A 165 -4.76 4.02 -11.58
CA ALA A 165 -5.67 3.90 -10.44
C ALA A 165 -5.38 2.61 -9.68
N LEU A 166 -5.17 2.73 -8.37
CA LEU A 166 -4.84 1.63 -7.47
C LEU A 166 -5.85 1.56 -6.31
N TYR A 167 -6.07 0.36 -5.83
CA TYR A 167 -6.83 0.12 -4.61
C TYR A 167 -6.16 -0.99 -3.80
N VAL A 168 -5.97 -0.76 -2.51
CA VAL A 168 -5.49 -1.77 -1.56
C VAL A 168 -6.56 -2.00 -0.51
N ALA A 169 -6.80 -3.26 -0.13
CA ALA A 169 -7.84 -3.63 0.83
C ALA A 169 -7.51 -4.92 1.58
N TYR A 170 -8.15 -5.13 2.71
CA TYR A 170 -8.14 -6.37 3.51
C TYR A 170 -9.44 -6.51 4.30
#